data_391495184affaef3cee8c2276dec4228
#
_entry.id   391495184affaef3cee8c2276dec4228
#
_cell.length_a   1.000
_cell.length_b   1.000
_cell.length_c   1.000
_cell.angle_alpha   90.00
_cell.angle_beta   90.00
_cell.angle_gamma   90.00
#
_symmetry.space_group_name_H-M   'P 1'
#
loop_
_entity.id
_entity.type
_entity.pdbx_description
1 polymer ?
#
loop_
_entity_poly.entity_id
_entity_poly.type
_entity_poly.pdbx_seq_one_letter_code
_entity_poly.pdbx_strand_id
1 'polypeptide(L)'
;MTKTYIAFHKPNGILSTMSDPEGRPCLGDYFSNREERLFHVGRLDKESEGLILLSNDGAWAQEMSHPSFEVVKRYRVLLDRALDPKDLRAIKSGVALEDGIVKVVAIKAQQRNVEIAIHEGRNHIIRRLMEALGYRVERLLREEFGSIKLGELPAGRWRHLSSTELRKL
;
A
#
# COMPACT_ATOMS: atom_id res chain seq x y z
N MET A 1 -4.78 26.58 -11.36
CA MET A 1 -5.52 25.40 -10.87
C MET A 1 -5.13 25.07 -9.45
N THR A 2 -6.11 24.84 -8.60
CA THR A 2 -5.86 24.48 -7.21
C THR A 2 -5.33 23.05 -7.10
N LYS A 3 -4.24 22.86 -6.36
CA LYS A 3 -3.68 21.53 -6.12
C LYS A 3 -4.54 20.77 -5.12
N THR A 4 -4.81 19.51 -5.41
CA THR A 4 -5.62 18.61 -4.59
C THR A 4 -4.79 17.38 -4.23
N TYR A 5 -4.81 17.00 -2.96
CA TYR A 5 -4.06 15.85 -2.44
C TYR A 5 -5.04 15.00 -1.64
N ILE A 6 -5.16 13.73 -2.01
CA ILE A 6 -6.23 12.84 -1.54
C ILE A 6 -5.64 11.56 -0.96
N ALA A 7 -6.22 11.12 0.16
CA ALA A 7 -6.05 9.77 0.69
C ALA A 7 -7.31 8.99 0.37
N PHE A 8 -7.17 7.84 -0.26
CA PHE A 8 -8.26 6.96 -0.63
C PHE A 8 -8.08 5.59 -0.01
N HIS A 9 -9.15 4.99 0.46
CA HIS A 9 -9.15 3.61 0.93
C HIS A 9 -9.58 2.70 -0.22
N LYS A 10 -8.60 2.13 -0.91
CA LYS A 10 -8.86 1.22 -2.03
C LYS A 10 -9.46 -0.08 -1.52
N PRO A 11 -10.66 -0.47 -1.99
CA PRO A 11 -11.22 -1.78 -1.67
C PRO A 11 -10.46 -2.91 -2.37
N ASN A 12 -10.65 -4.13 -1.89
CA ASN A 12 -10.21 -5.33 -2.59
C ASN A 12 -10.95 -5.44 -3.92
N GLY A 13 -10.26 -5.90 -4.95
CA GLY A 13 -10.89 -6.23 -6.23
C GLY A 13 -10.83 -5.13 -7.28
N ILE A 14 -10.31 -3.94 -6.95
CA ILE A 14 -10.18 -2.87 -7.94
C ILE A 14 -8.71 -2.64 -8.33
N LEU A 15 -8.51 -2.25 -9.58
CA LEU A 15 -7.19 -2.01 -10.15
C LEU A 15 -6.66 -0.63 -9.77
N SER A 16 -5.34 -0.52 -9.55
CA SER A 16 -4.67 0.75 -9.31
C SER A 16 -4.39 1.48 -10.61
N THR A 17 -5.45 1.91 -11.29
CA THR A 17 -5.38 2.70 -12.51
C THR A 17 -6.57 3.65 -12.56
N MET A 18 -6.41 4.76 -13.28
CA MET A 18 -7.50 5.73 -13.44
C MET A 18 -8.45 5.37 -14.58
N SER A 19 -8.05 4.49 -15.50
CA SER A 19 -8.93 3.95 -16.52
C SER A 19 -8.48 2.56 -16.92
N ASP A 20 -9.44 1.72 -17.29
CA ASP A 20 -9.17 0.37 -17.75
C ASP A 20 -9.88 0.13 -19.08
N PRO A 21 -9.12 -0.20 -20.16
CA PRO A 21 -9.72 -0.43 -21.48
C PRO A 21 -10.69 -1.59 -21.53
N GLU A 22 -10.54 -2.56 -20.62
CA GLU A 22 -11.41 -3.73 -20.53
C GLU A 22 -12.62 -3.51 -19.61
N GLY A 23 -12.75 -2.30 -19.04
CA GLY A 23 -13.89 -1.96 -18.18
C GLY A 23 -13.90 -2.62 -16.83
N ARG A 24 -12.75 -3.13 -16.37
CA ARG A 24 -12.65 -3.72 -15.03
C ARG A 24 -12.73 -2.63 -13.96
N PRO A 25 -13.29 -2.91 -12.77
CA PRO A 25 -13.33 -1.92 -11.69
C PRO A 25 -11.93 -1.37 -11.36
N CYS A 26 -11.83 -0.05 -11.25
CA CYS A 26 -10.56 0.62 -11.02
C CYS A 26 -10.73 1.88 -10.18
N LEU A 27 -9.60 2.48 -9.78
CA LEU A 27 -9.59 3.73 -9.00
C LEU A 27 -10.40 4.82 -9.67
N GLY A 28 -10.28 4.96 -10.99
CA GLY A 28 -10.97 6.01 -11.74
C GLY A 28 -12.47 6.01 -11.57
N ASP A 29 -13.07 4.86 -11.33
CA ASP A 29 -14.53 4.74 -11.16
C ASP A 29 -15.04 5.52 -9.93
N TYR A 30 -14.18 5.72 -8.93
CA TYR A 30 -14.51 6.44 -7.70
C TYR A 30 -14.37 7.96 -7.83
N PHE A 31 -13.81 8.44 -8.93
CA PHE A 31 -13.54 9.86 -9.16
C PHE A 31 -14.07 10.37 -10.49
N SER A 32 -15.01 9.61 -11.11
CA SER A 32 -15.51 9.90 -12.45
C SER A 32 -16.27 11.21 -12.57
N ASN A 33 -16.80 11.73 -11.48
CA ASN A 33 -17.54 13.00 -11.46
C ASN A 33 -16.66 14.23 -11.22
N ARG A 34 -15.34 14.05 -11.21
CA ARG A 34 -14.38 15.16 -11.10
C ARG A 34 -13.94 15.64 -12.48
N GLU A 35 -13.80 16.95 -12.63
CA GLU A 35 -13.30 17.55 -13.87
C GLU A 35 -11.78 17.46 -13.97
N GLU A 36 -11.09 17.54 -12.83
CA GLU A 36 -9.64 17.50 -12.78
C GLU A 36 -9.11 16.09 -13.01
N ARG A 37 -7.98 15.98 -13.69
CA ARG A 37 -7.28 14.72 -13.86
C ARG A 37 -6.49 14.40 -12.60
N LEU A 38 -6.73 13.21 -12.04
CA LEU A 38 -6.01 12.71 -10.89
C LEU A 38 -4.97 11.67 -11.29
N PHE A 39 -3.84 11.69 -10.60
CA PHE A 39 -2.75 10.72 -10.74
C PHE A 39 -2.61 9.98 -9.42
N HIS A 40 -2.49 8.66 -9.48
CA HIS A 40 -2.27 7.86 -8.26
C HIS A 40 -0.77 7.77 -7.94
N VAL A 41 -0.46 7.71 -6.65
CA VAL A 41 0.91 7.58 -6.15
C VAL A 41 1.17 6.09 -5.89
N GLY A 42 1.99 5.49 -6.75
CA GLY A 42 2.29 4.07 -6.66
C GLY A 42 1.10 3.20 -6.98
N ARG A 43 1.19 1.96 -6.56
CA ARG A 43 0.19 0.95 -6.87
C ARG A 43 -0.04 0.02 -5.68
N LEU A 44 -1.27 -0.43 -5.53
CA LEU A 44 -1.62 -1.58 -4.74
C LEU A 44 -2.14 -2.65 -5.69
N ASP A 45 -1.84 -3.91 -5.40
CA ASP A 45 -2.33 -5.02 -6.20
C ASP A 45 -3.87 -5.08 -6.15
N LYS A 46 -4.47 -5.74 -7.13
CA LYS A 46 -5.93 -5.88 -7.20
C LYS A 46 -6.51 -6.39 -5.88
N GLU A 47 -5.91 -7.41 -5.30
CA GLU A 47 -6.36 -8.04 -4.06
C GLU A 47 -5.87 -7.33 -2.79
N SER A 48 -5.03 -6.31 -2.93
CA SER A 48 -4.56 -5.54 -1.79
C SER A 48 -5.48 -4.36 -1.54
N GLU A 49 -5.61 -3.99 -0.27
CA GLU A 49 -6.54 -2.95 0.18
C GLU A 49 -5.79 -1.82 0.87
N GLY A 50 -6.48 -0.73 1.09
CA GLY A 50 -6.04 0.30 1.99
C GLY A 50 -5.59 1.59 1.33
N LEU A 51 -4.67 2.26 2.00
CA LEU A 51 -4.27 3.63 1.69
C LEU A 51 -3.55 3.73 0.36
N ILE A 52 -4.09 4.55 -0.54
CA ILE A 52 -3.41 5.00 -1.75
C ILE A 52 -3.61 6.51 -1.89
N LEU A 53 -2.59 7.21 -2.34
CA LEU A 53 -2.64 8.66 -2.48
C LEU A 53 -2.91 9.03 -3.93
N LEU A 54 -3.66 10.13 -4.13
CA LEU A 54 -3.92 10.68 -5.46
C LEU A 54 -3.77 12.20 -5.41
N SER A 55 -3.44 12.79 -6.55
CA SER A 55 -3.33 14.24 -6.68
C SER A 55 -3.51 14.66 -8.14
N ASN A 56 -3.96 15.90 -8.34
CA ASN A 56 -3.93 16.52 -9.66
C ASN A 56 -2.55 17.15 -9.96
N ASP A 57 -1.64 17.12 -8.97
CA ASP A 57 -0.25 17.54 -9.15
C ASP A 57 0.56 16.35 -9.65
N GLY A 58 0.68 16.22 -10.97
CA GLY A 58 1.37 15.09 -11.59
C GLY A 58 2.85 15.01 -11.22
N ALA A 59 3.51 16.15 -11.07
CA ALA A 59 4.93 16.17 -10.66
C ALA A 59 5.09 15.62 -9.25
N TRP A 60 4.23 16.02 -8.33
CA TRP A 60 4.23 15.50 -6.95
C TRP A 60 3.95 13.99 -6.94
N ALA A 61 2.94 13.55 -7.68
CA ALA A 61 2.58 12.13 -7.74
C ALA A 61 3.74 11.29 -8.28
N GLN A 62 4.43 11.78 -9.30
CA GLN A 62 5.58 11.09 -9.88
C GLN A 62 6.75 11.03 -8.90
N GLU A 63 7.02 12.12 -8.21
CA GLU A 63 8.08 12.18 -7.19
C GLU A 63 7.81 11.20 -6.05
N MET A 64 6.58 11.20 -5.52
CA MET A 64 6.20 10.31 -4.42
C MET A 64 6.18 8.83 -4.84
N SER A 65 6.00 8.55 -6.12
CA SER A 65 5.99 7.19 -6.66
C SER A 65 7.39 6.67 -7.01
N HIS A 66 8.36 7.57 -7.09
CA HIS A 66 9.71 7.20 -7.55
C HIS A 66 10.40 6.28 -6.53
N PRO A 67 11.14 5.23 -7.00
CA PRO A 67 11.84 4.31 -6.10
C PRO A 67 12.83 4.98 -5.16
N SER A 68 13.39 6.15 -5.53
CA SER A 68 14.30 6.89 -4.66
C SER A 68 13.60 7.57 -3.49
N PHE A 69 12.28 7.69 -3.55
CA PHE A 69 11.50 8.24 -2.45
C PHE A 69 11.16 7.13 -1.47
N GLU A 70 12.02 6.94 -0.48
CA GLU A 70 11.92 5.85 0.49
C GLU A 70 11.12 6.28 1.71
N VAL A 71 9.81 6.06 1.67
CA VAL A 71 8.99 6.21 2.87
C VAL A 71 8.72 4.85 3.46
N VAL A 72 8.53 4.82 4.77
CA VAL A 72 8.09 3.60 5.46
C VAL A 72 6.60 3.41 5.19
N LYS A 73 6.24 2.21 4.76
CA LYS A 73 4.86 1.80 4.54
C LYS A 73 4.53 0.71 5.53
N ARG A 74 3.38 0.83 6.18
CA ARG A 74 2.95 -0.14 7.16
C ARG A 74 1.73 -0.90 6.66
N TYR A 75 1.79 -2.22 6.81
CA TYR A 75 0.75 -3.12 6.33
C TYR A 75 0.22 -3.98 7.46
N ARG A 76 -1.07 -4.29 7.38
CA ARG A 76 -1.70 -5.33 8.17
C ARG A 76 -1.94 -6.52 7.27
N VAL A 77 -1.50 -7.70 7.72
CA VAL A 77 -1.53 -8.93 6.93
C VAL A 77 -2.29 -9.98 7.71
N LEU A 78 -3.25 -10.63 7.07
CA LEU A 78 -3.92 -11.80 7.62
C LEU A 78 -3.41 -13.04 6.89
N LEU A 79 -2.79 -13.94 7.64
CA LEU A 79 -2.25 -15.18 7.10
C LEU A 79 -3.27 -16.33 7.25
N ASP A 80 -3.05 -17.40 6.50
CA ASP A 80 -3.89 -18.59 6.56
C ASP A 80 -3.73 -19.37 7.87
N ARG A 81 -2.63 -19.13 8.61
CA ARG A 81 -2.38 -19.72 9.92
C ARG A 81 -1.45 -18.81 10.74
N ALA A 82 -1.33 -19.09 12.03
CA ALA A 82 -0.48 -18.30 12.92
C ALA A 82 0.98 -18.32 12.46
N LEU A 83 1.63 -17.17 12.52
CA LEU A 83 3.04 -17.05 12.16
C LEU A 83 3.91 -17.72 13.24
N ASP A 84 4.70 -18.69 12.82
CA ASP A 84 5.61 -19.42 13.71
C ASP A 84 6.70 -18.48 14.22
N PRO A 85 7.06 -18.52 15.51
CA PRO A 85 8.13 -17.67 16.05
C PRO A 85 9.46 -17.78 15.30
N LYS A 86 9.81 -18.96 14.78
CA LYS A 86 11.06 -19.13 14.01
C LYS A 86 11.00 -18.35 12.69
N ASP A 87 9.83 -18.29 12.05
CA ASP A 87 9.64 -17.55 10.80
C ASP A 87 9.63 -16.05 11.07
N LEU A 88 9.07 -15.63 12.19
CA LEU A 88 9.15 -14.23 12.63
C LEU A 88 10.62 -13.80 12.78
N ARG A 89 11.45 -14.63 13.40
CA ARG A 89 12.88 -14.38 13.53
C ARG A 89 13.58 -14.33 12.18
N ALA A 90 13.19 -15.24 11.28
CA ALA A 90 13.76 -15.26 9.92
C ALA A 90 13.45 -13.97 9.18
N ILE A 91 12.21 -13.46 9.28
CA ILE A 91 11.83 -12.19 8.65
C ILE A 91 12.66 -11.04 9.21
N LYS A 92 12.84 -10.99 10.52
CA LYS A 92 13.67 -9.95 11.16
C LYS A 92 15.11 -9.97 10.72
N SER A 93 15.63 -11.15 10.38
CA SER A 93 17.02 -11.31 9.92
C SER A 93 17.21 -11.02 8.43
N GLY A 94 16.12 -11.08 7.67
CA GLY A 94 16.12 -10.94 6.22
C GLY A 94 15.86 -12.27 5.54
N VAL A 95 15.03 -12.25 4.50
CA VAL A 95 14.66 -13.45 3.73
C VAL A 95 15.10 -13.27 2.28
N ALA A 96 15.79 -14.25 1.74
CA ALA A 96 16.24 -14.23 0.36
C ALA A 96 15.11 -14.62 -0.58
N LEU A 97 14.81 -13.74 -1.53
CA LEU A 97 13.94 -14.02 -2.67
C LEU A 97 14.80 -14.03 -3.93
N GLU A 98 14.24 -14.44 -5.06
CA GLU A 98 14.96 -14.49 -6.34
C GLU A 98 15.60 -13.16 -6.72
N ASP A 99 14.92 -12.06 -6.45
CA ASP A 99 15.35 -10.71 -6.83
C ASP A 99 16.03 -9.94 -5.69
N GLY A 100 16.40 -10.63 -4.63
CA GLY A 100 17.16 -10.03 -3.54
C GLY A 100 16.60 -10.29 -2.15
N ILE A 101 17.37 -9.92 -1.15
CA ILE A 101 16.98 -10.08 0.25
C ILE A 101 15.90 -9.05 0.61
N VAL A 102 14.85 -9.50 1.30
CA VAL A 102 13.84 -8.63 1.88
C VAL A 102 14.20 -8.33 3.32
N LYS A 103 14.35 -7.04 3.63
CA LYS A 103 14.57 -6.57 4.98
C LYS A 103 13.39 -5.71 5.39
N VAL A 104 12.84 -6.00 6.57
CA VAL A 104 11.72 -5.22 7.09
C VAL A 104 12.20 -4.20 8.12
N VAL A 105 11.49 -3.08 8.22
CA VAL A 105 11.76 -2.05 9.22
C VAL A 105 11.29 -2.52 10.59
N ALA A 106 10.13 -3.14 10.64
CA ALA A 106 9.54 -3.66 11.86
C ALA A 106 8.52 -4.74 11.51
N ILE A 107 8.32 -5.67 12.43
CA ILE A 107 7.29 -6.69 12.31
C ILE A 107 6.85 -7.11 13.69
N LYS A 108 5.56 -7.32 13.86
CA LYS A 108 5.02 -8.00 15.03
C LYS A 108 3.84 -8.86 14.60
N ALA A 109 3.65 -9.97 15.29
CA ALA A 109 2.61 -10.93 14.96
C ALA A 109 1.80 -11.29 16.20
N GLN A 110 0.50 -11.45 16.01
CA GLN A 110 -0.41 -11.97 17.01
C GLN A 110 -1.29 -12.99 16.30
N GLN A 111 -0.97 -14.27 16.47
CA GLN A 111 -1.65 -15.36 15.77
C GLN A 111 -1.47 -15.21 14.26
N ARG A 112 -2.59 -15.14 13.52
CA ARG A 112 -2.62 -14.96 12.07
C ARG A 112 -2.43 -13.51 11.62
N ASN A 113 -2.54 -12.58 12.55
CA ASN A 113 -2.45 -11.15 12.25
C ASN A 113 -1.02 -10.66 12.37
N VAL A 114 -0.52 -10.05 11.31
CA VAL A 114 0.86 -9.57 11.24
C VAL A 114 0.84 -8.09 10.87
N GLU A 115 1.60 -7.28 11.60
CA GLU A 115 1.86 -5.90 11.22
C GLU A 115 3.31 -5.82 10.75
N ILE A 116 3.51 -5.31 9.54
CA ILE A 116 4.84 -5.25 8.93
C ILE A 116 5.07 -3.87 8.33
N ALA A 117 6.26 -3.34 8.56
CA ALA A 117 6.68 -2.05 8.01
C ALA A 117 7.89 -2.27 7.10
N ILE A 118 7.84 -1.71 5.90
CA ILE A 118 8.90 -1.84 4.91
C ILE A 118 9.15 -0.49 4.21
N HIS A 119 10.34 -0.30 3.67
CA HIS A 119 10.68 0.84 2.82
C HIS A 119 10.34 0.58 1.37
N GLU A 120 10.58 -0.63 0.92
CA GLU A 120 10.54 -0.93 -0.50
C GLU A 120 9.14 -1.24 -1.02
N GLY A 121 8.99 -1.25 -2.35
CA GLY A 121 7.75 -1.55 -3.01
C GLY A 121 7.91 -2.50 -4.19
N ARG A 122 8.86 -3.44 -4.13
CA ARG A 122 8.98 -4.46 -5.18
C ARG A 122 7.65 -5.16 -5.36
N ASN A 123 7.35 -5.55 -6.60
CA ASN A 123 6.08 -6.15 -6.97
C ASN A 123 5.75 -7.35 -6.09
N HIS A 124 4.56 -7.35 -5.48
CA HIS A 124 4.05 -8.42 -4.61
C HIS A 124 4.98 -8.79 -3.45
N ILE A 125 5.77 -7.85 -2.96
CA ILE A 125 6.88 -8.15 -2.03
C ILE A 125 6.42 -8.84 -0.74
N ILE A 126 5.34 -8.38 -0.11
CA ILE A 126 4.86 -8.98 1.14
C ILE A 126 4.27 -10.35 0.88
N ARG A 127 3.51 -10.51 -0.21
CA ARG A 127 2.93 -11.80 -0.59
C ARG A 127 4.02 -12.83 -0.89
N ARG A 128 5.03 -12.42 -1.64
CA ARG A 128 6.17 -13.31 -1.97
C ARG A 128 6.99 -13.68 -0.73
N LEU A 129 7.18 -12.72 0.18
CA LEU A 129 7.88 -12.97 1.43
C LEU A 129 7.18 -14.07 2.24
N MET A 130 5.87 -13.93 2.41
CA MET A 130 5.09 -14.89 3.18
C MET A 130 5.01 -16.25 2.49
N GLU A 131 4.83 -16.26 1.18
CA GLU A 131 4.80 -17.50 0.40
C GLU A 131 6.13 -18.24 0.45
N ALA A 132 7.26 -17.52 0.46
CA ALA A 132 8.59 -18.12 0.58
C ALA A 132 8.75 -18.89 1.90
N LEU A 133 8.02 -18.50 2.93
CA LEU A 133 8.03 -19.15 4.23
C LEU A 133 6.89 -20.17 4.39
N GLY A 134 6.10 -20.38 3.33
CA GLY A 134 5.04 -21.39 3.33
C GLY A 134 3.68 -20.90 3.81
N TYR A 135 3.46 -19.59 3.87
CA TYR A 135 2.16 -19.01 4.26
C TYR A 135 1.43 -18.47 3.04
N ARG A 136 0.10 -18.44 3.15
CA ARG A 136 -0.76 -17.78 2.18
C ARG A 136 -1.32 -16.51 2.82
N VAL A 137 -1.23 -15.39 2.11
CA VAL A 137 -1.81 -14.12 2.53
C VAL A 137 -3.29 -14.12 2.14
N GLU A 138 -4.16 -14.10 3.13
CA GLU A 138 -5.60 -14.04 2.91
C GLU A 138 -6.11 -12.62 2.76
N ARG A 139 -5.45 -11.66 3.44
CA ARG A 139 -5.80 -10.25 3.35
C ARG A 139 -4.57 -9.40 3.55
N LEU A 140 -4.47 -8.32 2.77
CA LEU A 140 -3.35 -7.37 2.85
C LEU A 140 -3.89 -5.95 2.76
N LEU A 141 -3.65 -5.16 3.82
CA LEU A 141 -4.14 -3.80 3.94
C LEU A 141 -2.98 -2.86 4.23
N ARG A 142 -2.79 -1.83 3.38
CA ARG A 142 -1.81 -0.79 3.69
C ARG A 142 -2.45 0.24 4.60
N GLU A 143 -1.90 0.39 5.81
CA GLU A 143 -2.41 1.30 6.84
C GLU A 143 -1.74 2.65 6.84
N GLU A 144 -0.46 2.71 6.48
CA GLU A 144 0.32 3.94 6.54
C GLU A 144 1.23 4.08 5.34
N PHE A 145 1.40 5.31 4.92
CA PHE A 145 2.36 5.72 3.90
C PHE A 145 3.11 6.93 4.46
N GLY A 146 4.32 6.70 4.97
CA GLY A 146 5.04 7.72 5.72
C GLY A 146 4.24 8.16 6.93
N SER A 147 4.03 9.46 7.06
CA SER A 147 3.26 10.04 8.17
C SER A 147 1.75 10.00 7.94
N ILE A 148 1.31 9.60 6.73
CA ILE A 148 -0.11 9.58 6.40
C ILE A 148 -0.70 8.25 6.85
N LYS A 149 -1.81 8.33 7.58
CA LYS A 149 -2.50 7.16 8.12
C LYS A 149 -3.88 6.99 7.50
N LEU A 150 -4.24 5.74 7.22
CA LEU A 150 -5.58 5.39 6.78
C LEU A 150 -6.62 5.74 7.86
N GLY A 151 -6.28 5.45 9.12
CA GLY A 151 -7.17 5.66 10.24
C GLY A 151 -8.47 4.91 10.06
N GLU A 152 -9.59 5.59 10.32
CA GLU A 152 -10.93 5.01 10.24
C GLU A 152 -11.63 5.29 8.91
N LEU A 153 -10.89 5.73 7.89
CA LEU A 153 -11.47 6.00 6.58
C LEU A 153 -12.09 4.72 6.00
N PRO A 154 -13.40 4.68 5.74
CA PRO A 154 -14.04 3.46 5.23
C PRO A 154 -13.59 3.09 3.83
N ALA A 155 -13.68 1.81 3.49
CA ALA A 155 -13.36 1.32 2.14
C ALA A 155 -14.21 2.06 1.09
N GLY A 156 -13.59 2.46 0.00
CA GLY A 156 -14.25 3.18 -1.07
C GLY A 156 -14.46 4.66 -0.81
N ARG A 157 -13.95 5.18 0.30
CA ARG A 157 -14.06 6.59 0.65
C ARG A 157 -12.71 7.29 0.53
N TRP A 158 -12.74 8.61 0.41
CA TRP A 158 -11.53 9.42 0.32
C TRP A 158 -11.66 10.66 1.19
N ARG A 159 -10.52 11.26 1.51
CA ARG A 159 -10.43 12.53 2.23
C ARG A 159 -9.28 13.36 1.67
N HIS A 160 -9.31 14.65 1.93
CA HIS A 160 -8.18 15.51 1.63
C HIS A 160 -7.05 15.26 2.63
N LEU A 161 -5.81 15.38 2.17
CA LEU A 161 -4.66 15.41 3.05
C LEU A 161 -4.56 16.78 3.71
N SER A 162 -4.16 16.80 4.97
CA SER A 162 -3.92 18.06 5.69
C SER A 162 -2.57 18.64 5.27
N SER A 163 -2.38 19.95 5.48
CA SER A 163 -1.10 20.60 5.23
C SER A 163 0.01 20.00 6.10
N THR A 164 -0.31 19.59 7.33
CA THR A 164 0.64 18.94 8.22
C THR A 164 1.09 17.58 7.63
N GLU A 165 0.17 16.78 7.12
CA GLU A 165 0.49 15.51 6.47
C GLU A 165 1.41 15.72 5.27
N LEU A 166 1.13 16.71 4.44
CA LEU A 166 1.94 17.03 3.26
C LEU A 166 3.35 17.47 3.64
N ARG A 167 3.50 18.28 4.70
CA ARG A 167 4.82 18.77 5.13
C ARG A 167 5.70 17.66 5.71
N LYS A 168 5.11 16.60 6.26
CA LYS A 168 5.86 15.52 6.91
C LYS A 168 6.25 14.38 5.96
N LEU A 169 5.86 14.46 4.72
CA LEU A 169 6.27 13.46 3.72
C LEU A 169 7.72 13.64 3.28
#